data_70533bc5fe8088638cc847950f799ab5
#
_entry.id   70533bc5fe8088638cc847950f799ab5
#
_cell.length_a   1.000
_cell.length_b   1.000
_cell.length_c   1.000
_cell.angle_alpha   90.00
_cell.angle_beta   90.00
_cell.angle_gamma   90.00
#
_symmetry.space_group_name_H-M   'P 1'
#
loop_
_entity.id
_entity.type
_entity.pdbx_description
1 polymer ?
#
loop_
_entity_poly.entity_id
_entity_poly.type
_entity_poly.pdbx_seq_one_letter_code
_entity_poly.pdbx_strand_id
1 'polypeptide(L)'
;MISITQTVKGKGTTNKLTPFEEEMLATGKKIREYKKACEANIVSILWKQPDLYYTYDKLKLSNFTENCWKVYWQIGYDIVIKEKKLVLDDVTVGLYLEKHLKLKEQYEKYKGYETIENAKTYVKIDNISGYINELYKWNAVLGLLKKKPISERIKDFVDMTSEQIYDEEEAILNHIFINVEGEDITHDISDGLDELIEELDQGAAVGLPLYNSLMLNKEVGGNLEGNITLVGGLSGVGKTALSRILILPGILEHKEKIVIMINEEGKKKWQREFLVWVANNVFKEDLQKYIVRDGKYKPEVKELLKKCSEWVKQYKNTIILKPFTQYTTAKAIKTIKKYSSMGVKYFMLDTYKADSKASSSEAFWFSMQQNMVEINDVIKPESKNVHIWITFQLSKGSSKQRYYDQDNIGMAKNIVDVASTCLMVRKVLDDEIEGGKRELNVYRKEKRQGNIESQIPVKLKKGKNYQIIFIVKNREGSTNDYQIIVEHDLSRNVYKEIGYTVVPVDF
;
A
#
# COMPACT_ATOMS: atom_id res chain seq x y z
N MET A 1 20.49 -20.70 -17.18
CA MET A 1 20.51 -22.17 -16.92
C MET A 1 21.94 -22.58 -16.60
N ILE A 2 22.34 -22.54 -15.35
CA ILE A 2 23.59 -23.14 -14.91
C ILE A 2 23.21 -24.50 -14.34
N SER A 3 23.38 -25.50 -15.15
CA SER A 3 23.22 -26.90 -14.79
C SER A 3 24.29 -27.26 -13.76
N ILE A 4 23.89 -27.71 -12.58
CA ILE A 4 24.76 -28.26 -11.54
C ILE A 4 25.49 -29.53 -12.08
N THR A 5 25.14 -30.00 -13.28
CA THR A 5 25.71 -31.16 -13.95
C THR A 5 26.85 -30.86 -14.96
N GLN A 6 27.25 -29.60 -15.17
CA GLN A 6 28.25 -29.25 -16.16
C GLN A 6 29.60 -28.77 -15.62
N THR A 7 29.85 -28.79 -14.32
CA THR A 7 31.15 -28.42 -13.74
C THR A 7 32.00 -29.64 -13.37
N VAL A 8 31.62 -30.86 -13.77
CA VAL A 8 32.42 -32.08 -13.56
C VAL A 8 32.71 -32.75 -14.89
N LYS A 9 33.49 -32.08 -15.74
CA LYS A 9 34.27 -32.72 -16.80
C LYS A 9 35.59 -31.97 -16.92
N GLY A 10 36.55 -32.38 -16.08
CA GLY A 10 37.91 -31.91 -16.17
C GLY A 10 38.79 -32.46 -15.05
N LYS A 11 39.36 -33.65 -15.29
CA LYS A 11 40.41 -34.34 -14.50
C LYS A 11 39.93 -35.07 -13.22
N GLY A 12 40.11 -36.38 -13.29
CA GLY A 12 39.85 -37.38 -12.26
C GLY A 12 40.51 -37.08 -10.92
N THR A 13 39.72 -36.60 -10.01
CA THR A 13 39.82 -36.76 -8.57
C THR A 13 38.39 -36.85 -8.07
N THR A 14 38.01 -37.97 -7.48
CA THR A 14 36.76 -38.13 -6.74
C THR A 14 36.81 -37.21 -5.54
N ASN A 15 36.49 -35.91 -5.72
CA ASN A 15 36.23 -35.04 -4.61
C ASN A 15 35.00 -35.55 -3.89
N LYS A 16 35.19 -36.13 -2.71
CA LYS A 16 34.07 -36.39 -1.78
C LYS A 16 33.37 -35.09 -1.51
N LEU A 17 32.04 -35.08 -1.69
CA LEU A 17 31.20 -33.94 -1.33
C LEU A 17 31.42 -33.58 0.12
N THR A 18 31.38 -32.31 0.45
CA THR A 18 31.39 -31.86 1.85
C THR A 18 30.08 -32.28 2.51
N PRO A 19 30.04 -32.46 3.82
CA PRO A 19 28.79 -32.77 4.55
C PRO A 19 27.63 -31.79 4.22
N PHE A 20 27.96 -30.53 4.01
CA PHE A 20 27.00 -29.49 3.62
C PHE A 20 26.44 -29.72 2.21
N GLU A 21 27.29 -30.06 1.23
CA GLU A 21 26.86 -30.37 -0.15
C GLU A 21 25.99 -31.63 -0.18
N GLU A 22 26.30 -32.63 0.65
CA GLU A 22 25.50 -33.86 0.77
C GLU A 22 24.10 -33.52 1.36
N GLU A 23 24.03 -32.69 2.39
CA GLU A 23 22.78 -32.21 2.99
C GLU A 23 21.93 -31.41 2.00
N MET A 24 22.55 -30.48 1.25
CA MET A 24 21.88 -29.72 0.20
C MET A 24 21.31 -30.61 -0.90
N LEU A 25 22.05 -31.62 -1.34
CA LEU A 25 21.58 -32.58 -2.35
C LEU A 25 20.42 -33.43 -1.84
N ALA A 26 20.51 -33.91 -0.61
CA ALA A 26 19.44 -34.69 0.02
C ALA A 26 18.16 -33.86 0.18
N THR A 27 18.28 -32.62 0.66
CA THR A 27 17.17 -31.69 0.81
C THR A 27 16.56 -31.35 -0.55
N GLY A 28 17.39 -31.09 -1.57
CA GLY A 28 16.91 -30.82 -2.93
C GLY A 28 16.15 -31.99 -3.54
N LYS A 29 16.56 -33.25 -3.26
CA LYS A 29 15.83 -34.45 -3.68
C LYS A 29 14.45 -34.51 -2.99
N LYS A 30 14.39 -34.29 -1.69
CA LYS A 30 13.14 -34.29 -0.91
C LYS A 30 12.14 -33.25 -1.42
N ILE A 31 12.61 -32.03 -1.73
CA ILE A 31 11.77 -30.97 -2.31
C ILE A 31 11.22 -31.38 -3.68
N ARG A 32 12.02 -32.02 -4.53
CA ARG A 32 11.56 -32.52 -5.82
C ARG A 32 10.47 -33.58 -5.70
N GLU A 33 10.55 -34.46 -4.70
CA GLU A 33 9.49 -35.44 -4.46
C GLU A 33 8.16 -34.76 -4.10
N TYR A 34 8.17 -33.70 -3.26
CA TYR A 34 6.96 -32.90 -2.98
C TYR A 34 6.38 -32.25 -4.22
N LYS A 35 7.22 -31.74 -5.13
CA LYS A 35 6.77 -31.10 -6.38
C LYS A 35 6.17 -32.08 -7.38
N LYS A 36 6.66 -33.30 -7.43
CA LYS A 36 6.31 -34.30 -8.44
C LYS A 36 4.81 -34.52 -8.57
N ALA A 37 4.10 -34.63 -7.42
CA ALA A 37 2.65 -34.80 -7.41
C ALA A 37 1.94 -33.54 -7.95
N CYS A 38 2.38 -32.35 -7.57
CA CYS A 38 1.81 -31.11 -8.05
C CYS A 38 2.00 -30.93 -9.57
N GLU A 39 3.20 -31.20 -10.07
CA GLU A 39 3.52 -31.12 -11.50
C GLU A 39 2.64 -32.06 -12.32
N ALA A 40 2.45 -33.29 -11.87
CA ALA A 40 1.57 -34.26 -12.51
C ALA A 40 0.11 -33.80 -12.58
N ASN A 41 -0.42 -33.33 -11.45
CA ASN A 41 -1.81 -32.89 -11.38
C ASN A 41 -2.05 -31.64 -12.25
N ILE A 42 -1.16 -30.63 -12.20
CA ILE A 42 -1.28 -29.41 -13.00
C ILE A 42 -1.31 -29.75 -14.50
N VAL A 43 -0.32 -30.50 -14.98
CA VAL A 43 -0.26 -30.85 -16.40
C VAL A 43 -1.45 -31.69 -16.83
N SER A 44 -1.90 -32.63 -16.01
CA SER A 44 -3.07 -33.46 -16.32
C SER A 44 -4.37 -32.64 -16.38
N ILE A 45 -4.52 -31.65 -15.50
CA ILE A 45 -5.68 -30.73 -15.54
C ILE A 45 -5.62 -29.84 -16.80
N LEU A 46 -4.46 -29.26 -17.11
CA LEU A 46 -4.28 -28.45 -18.32
C LEU A 46 -4.56 -29.25 -19.60
N TRP A 47 -4.27 -30.54 -19.63
CA TRP A 47 -4.62 -31.40 -20.74
C TRP A 47 -6.09 -31.83 -20.77
N LYS A 48 -6.74 -31.86 -19.61
CA LYS A 48 -8.16 -32.16 -19.50
C LYS A 48 -9.03 -30.97 -19.89
N GLN A 49 -8.57 -29.75 -19.55
CA GLN A 49 -9.19 -28.47 -19.86
C GLN A 49 -8.15 -27.51 -20.46
N PRO A 50 -7.93 -27.55 -21.79
CA PRO A 50 -6.83 -26.82 -22.43
C PRO A 50 -6.93 -25.29 -22.41
N ASP A 51 -8.13 -24.71 -22.26
CA ASP A 51 -8.35 -23.27 -22.11
C ASP A 51 -7.67 -22.70 -20.86
N LEU A 52 -7.40 -23.52 -19.84
CA LEU A 52 -6.68 -23.12 -18.64
C LEU A 52 -5.21 -22.71 -18.91
N TYR A 53 -4.63 -23.04 -20.04
CA TYR A 53 -3.32 -22.49 -20.45
C TYR A 53 -3.37 -20.97 -20.64
N TYR A 54 -4.52 -20.40 -21.03
CA TYR A 54 -4.71 -18.95 -21.11
C TYR A 54 -4.92 -18.32 -19.73
N THR A 55 -5.61 -19.03 -18.84
CA THR A 55 -5.89 -18.56 -17.46
C THR A 55 -4.61 -18.53 -16.62
N TYR A 56 -3.75 -19.56 -16.79
CA TYR A 56 -2.51 -19.72 -16.03
C TYR A 56 -1.27 -19.41 -16.88
N ASP A 57 -1.28 -18.30 -17.58
CA ASP A 57 -0.23 -17.85 -18.53
C ASP A 57 1.14 -17.59 -17.87
N LYS A 58 1.16 -17.31 -16.56
CA LYS A 58 2.39 -17.16 -15.75
C LYS A 58 3.16 -18.47 -15.55
N LEU A 59 2.54 -19.63 -15.78
CA LEU A 59 3.23 -20.92 -15.72
C LEU A 59 4.23 -21.04 -16.86
N LYS A 60 5.48 -21.36 -16.52
CA LYS A 60 6.59 -21.51 -17.46
C LYS A 60 7.22 -22.90 -17.35
N LEU A 61 7.83 -23.36 -18.42
CA LEU A 61 8.57 -24.62 -18.43
C LEU A 61 9.59 -24.73 -17.28
N SER A 62 10.19 -23.61 -16.88
CA SER A 62 11.15 -23.53 -15.77
C SER A 62 10.56 -23.82 -14.40
N ASN A 63 9.24 -23.72 -14.23
CA ASN A 63 8.57 -24.03 -12.97
C ASN A 63 8.56 -25.54 -12.69
N PHE A 64 8.61 -26.36 -13.73
CA PHE A 64 8.60 -27.81 -13.61
C PHE A 64 10.02 -28.37 -13.44
N THR A 65 10.15 -29.43 -12.67
CA THR A 65 11.43 -30.09 -12.38
C THR A 65 11.52 -31.43 -13.10
N GLU A 66 10.42 -32.21 -13.10
CA GLU A 66 10.36 -33.54 -13.69
C GLU A 66 10.30 -33.47 -15.22
N ASN A 67 11.26 -34.12 -15.91
CA ASN A 67 11.35 -34.07 -17.37
C ASN A 67 10.12 -34.64 -18.08
N CYS A 68 9.46 -35.62 -17.49
CA CYS A 68 8.20 -36.15 -18.00
C CYS A 68 7.16 -35.04 -18.14
N TRP A 69 6.85 -34.35 -17.06
CA TRP A 69 5.82 -33.31 -17.04
C TRP A 69 6.20 -32.06 -17.82
N LYS A 70 7.49 -31.77 -17.95
CA LYS A 70 7.98 -30.73 -18.88
C LYS A 70 7.61 -30.99 -20.32
N VAL A 71 7.76 -32.24 -20.76
CA VAL A 71 7.44 -32.63 -22.14
C VAL A 71 5.94 -32.45 -22.41
N TYR A 72 5.08 -32.98 -21.56
CA TYR A 72 3.64 -32.83 -21.72
C TYR A 72 3.19 -31.37 -21.60
N TRP A 73 3.74 -30.63 -20.64
CA TRP A 73 3.43 -29.20 -20.53
C TRP A 73 3.80 -28.43 -21.80
N GLN A 74 5.01 -28.67 -22.34
CA GLN A 74 5.49 -28.01 -23.57
C GLN A 74 4.60 -28.32 -24.77
N ILE A 75 4.23 -29.59 -24.96
CA ILE A 75 3.34 -30.01 -26.05
C ILE A 75 2.00 -29.29 -25.95
N GLY A 76 1.35 -29.34 -24.78
CA GLY A 76 0.08 -28.67 -24.54
C GLY A 76 0.17 -27.17 -24.76
N TYR A 77 1.19 -26.52 -24.20
CA TYR A 77 1.44 -25.08 -24.38
C TYR A 77 1.61 -24.70 -25.85
N ASP A 78 2.41 -25.43 -26.60
CA ASP A 78 2.67 -25.14 -28.01
C ASP A 78 1.40 -25.31 -28.87
N ILE A 79 0.64 -26.36 -28.65
CA ILE A 79 -0.63 -26.60 -29.38
C ILE A 79 -1.67 -25.54 -29.02
N VAL A 80 -1.87 -25.26 -27.73
CA VAL A 80 -2.95 -24.35 -27.27
C VAL A 80 -2.58 -22.89 -27.52
N ILE A 81 -1.40 -22.46 -27.10
CA ILE A 81 -1.04 -21.04 -27.14
C ILE A 81 -0.48 -20.64 -28.52
N LYS A 82 0.38 -21.46 -29.14
CA LYS A 82 1.01 -21.11 -30.42
C LYS A 82 0.17 -21.50 -31.63
N GLU A 83 -0.40 -22.72 -31.64
CA GLU A 83 -1.26 -23.17 -32.75
C GLU A 83 -2.75 -22.81 -32.55
N LYS A 84 -3.14 -22.27 -31.36
CA LYS A 84 -4.50 -21.83 -31.00
C LYS A 84 -5.55 -22.94 -31.13
N LYS A 85 -5.19 -24.18 -30.78
CA LYS A 85 -6.09 -25.33 -30.78
C LYS A 85 -6.42 -25.73 -29.36
N LEU A 86 -7.70 -25.81 -29.04
CA LEU A 86 -8.22 -26.14 -27.69
C LEU A 86 -8.52 -27.63 -27.49
N VAL A 87 -7.93 -28.48 -28.33
CA VAL A 87 -8.11 -29.94 -28.24
C VAL A 87 -6.74 -30.60 -28.17
N LEU A 88 -6.53 -31.40 -27.13
CA LEU A 88 -5.30 -32.17 -26.90
C LEU A 88 -5.61 -33.68 -26.91
N ASP A 89 -6.17 -34.17 -28.03
CA ASP A 89 -6.38 -35.58 -28.29
C ASP A 89 -5.18 -36.23 -28.96
N ASP A 90 -5.16 -37.56 -29.03
CA ASP A 90 -4.04 -38.32 -29.58
C ASP A 90 -3.71 -37.95 -31.02
N VAL A 91 -4.73 -37.67 -31.85
CA VAL A 91 -4.59 -37.30 -33.25
C VAL A 91 -3.95 -35.90 -33.37
N THR A 92 -4.46 -34.93 -32.64
CA THR A 92 -3.95 -33.54 -32.68
C THR A 92 -2.51 -33.48 -32.18
N VAL A 93 -2.19 -34.21 -31.11
CA VAL A 93 -0.87 -34.30 -30.52
C VAL A 93 0.07 -35.03 -31.48
N GLY A 94 -0.37 -36.13 -32.09
CA GLY A 94 0.39 -36.88 -33.07
C GLY A 94 0.78 -36.02 -34.28
N LEU A 95 -0.15 -35.29 -34.88
CA LEU A 95 0.10 -34.35 -35.99
C LEU A 95 1.05 -33.21 -35.62
N TYR A 96 1.05 -32.74 -34.41
CA TYR A 96 1.99 -31.76 -33.90
C TYR A 96 3.39 -32.37 -33.79
N LEU A 97 3.49 -33.56 -33.21
CA LEU A 97 4.75 -34.24 -32.96
C LEU A 97 5.45 -34.74 -34.25
N GLU A 98 4.72 -35.01 -35.32
CA GLU A 98 5.32 -35.28 -36.64
C GLU A 98 6.25 -34.17 -37.15
N LYS A 99 5.95 -32.92 -36.76
CA LYS A 99 6.74 -31.73 -37.08
C LYS A 99 7.86 -31.46 -36.06
N HIS A 100 7.90 -32.17 -34.92
CA HIS A 100 8.78 -31.91 -33.78
C HIS A 100 9.46 -33.19 -33.28
N LEU A 101 10.29 -33.82 -34.15
CA LEU A 101 10.86 -35.14 -33.93
C LEU A 101 11.59 -35.35 -32.61
N LYS A 102 12.36 -34.34 -32.14
CA LYS A 102 13.05 -34.43 -30.85
C LYS A 102 12.08 -34.46 -29.64
N LEU A 103 10.96 -33.78 -29.75
CA LEU A 103 9.92 -33.78 -28.70
C LEU A 103 9.15 -35.10 -28.79
N LYS A 104 8.91 -35.62 -29.98
CA LYS A 104 8.31 -36.95 -30.23
C LYS A 104 9.08 -38.06 -29.55
N GLU A 105 10.41 -38.13 -29.74
CA GLU A 105 11.26 -39.14 -29.06
C GLU A 105 11.12 -39.06 -27.53
N GLN A 106 11.07 -37.87 -26.95
CA GLN A 106 10.90 -37.73 -25.50
C GLN A 106 9.49 -38.13 -25.06
N TYR A 107 8.48 -37.77 -25.82
CA TYR A 107 7.08 -38.13 -25.54
C TYR A 107 6.87 -39.64 -25.54
N GLU A 108 7.41 -40.34 -26.55
CA GLU A 108 7.36 -41.81 -26.68
C GLU A 108 8.12 -42.50 -25.53
N LYS A 109 9.26 -41.96 -25.10
CA LYS A 109 10.01 -42.45 -23.94
C LYS A 109 9.16 -42.48 -22.67
N TYR A 110 8.19 -41.57 -22.53
CA TYR A 110 7.26 -41.49 -21.43
C TYR A 110 5.91 -42.16 -21.72
N LYS A 111 5.86 -43.13 -22.64
CA LYS A 111 4.70 -43.91 -23.08
C LYS A 111 3.59 -43.07 -23.75
N GLY A 112 3.94 -41.92 -24.33
CA GLY A 112 3.03 -41.16 -25.19
C GLY A 112 1.71 -40.80 -24.56
N TYR A 113 0.64 -40.91 -25.34
CA TYR A 113 -0.72 -40.51 -24.92
C TYR A 113 -1.28 -41.31 -23.75
N GLU A 114 -0.87 -42.58 -23.59
CA GLU A 114 -1.32 -43.46 -22.50
C GLU A 114 -1.04 -42.83 -21.10
N THR A 115 0.12 -42.24 -20.92
CA THR A 115 0.51 -41.65 -19.62
C THR A 115 -0.38 -40.49 -19.25
N ILE A 116 -0.65 -39.58 -20.17
CA ILE A 116 -1.45 -38.39 -19.86
C ILE A 116 -2.94 -38.75 -19.76
N GLU A 117 -3.43 -39.70 -20.55
CA GLU A 117 -4.82 -40.16 -20.49
C GLU A 117 -5.13 -40.82 -19.14
N ASN A 118 -4.23 -41.67 -18.66
CA ASN A 118 -4.33 -42.24 -17.34
C ASN A 118 -4.29 -41.17 -16.24
N ALA A 119 -3.42 -40.18 -16.34
CA ALA A 119 -3.29 -39.13 -15.35
C ALA A 119 -4.53 -38.20 -15.31
N LYS A 120 -5.15 -37.89 -16.45
CA LYS A 120 -6.40 -37.11 -16.54
C LYS A 120 -7.56 -37.73 -15.79
N THR A 121 -7.57 -39.06 -15.65
CA THR A 121 -8.66 -39.80 -15.00
C THR A 121 -8.78 -39.48 -13.50
N TYR A 122 -7.67 -39.19 -12.84
CA TYR A 122 -7.63 -39.05 -11.36
C TYR A 122 -7.69 -37.59 -10.88
N VAL A 123 -7.62 -36.59 -11.78
CA VAL A 123 -7.54 -35.19 -11.38
C VAL A 123 -8.90 -34.51 -11.37
N LYS A 124 -9.10 -33.60 -10.40
CA LYS A 124 -10.23 -32.68 -10.31
C LYS A 124 -9.78 -31.28 -10.72
N ILE A 125 -10.51 -30.66 -11.63
CA ILE A 125 -10.17 -29.36 -12.21
C ILE A 125 -10.13 -28.26 -11.14
N ASP A 126 -11.10 -28.26 -10.23
CA ASP A 126 -11.27 -27.24 -9.18
C ASP A 126 -10.05 -27.10 -8.24
N ASN A 127 -9.15 -28.09 -8.25
CA ASN A 127 -7.97 -28.07 -7.37
C ASN A 127 -6.72 -27.47 -8.03
N ILE A 128 -6.79 -26.96 -9.26
CA ILE A 128 -5.61 -26.51 -10.01
C ILE A 128 -4.85 -25.37 -9.30
N SER A 129 -5.57 -24.38 -8.77
CA SER A 129 -4.96 -23.24 -8.03
C SER A 129 -4.16 -23.72 -6.82
N GLY A 130 -4.69 -24.66 -6.04
CA GLY A 130 -3.99 -25.25 -4.92
C GLY A 130 -2.68 -25.95 -5.32
N TYR A 131 -2.69 -26.68 -6.43
CA TYR A 131 -1.48 -27.33 -6.94
C TYR A 131 -0.44 -26.34 -7.49
N ILE A 132 -0.89 -25.26 -8.14
CA ILE A 132 -0.01 -24.20 -8.62
C ILE A 132 0.65 -23.46 -7.45
N ASN A 133 -0.11 -23.13 -6.40
CA ASN A 133 0.42 -22.51 -5.20
C ASN A 133 1.49 -23.38 -4.51
N GLU A 134 1.24 -24.69 -4.40
CA GLU A 134 2.25 -25.62 -3.89
C GLU A 134 3.47 -25.71 -4.80
N LEU A 135 3.29 -25.69 -6.12
CA LEU A 135 4.40 -25.67 -7.08
C LEU A 135 5.28 -24.43 -6.89
N TYR A 136 4.70 -23.25 -6.80
CA TYR A 136 5.42 -21.99 -6.58
C TYR A 136 6.12 -21.96 -5.22
N LYS A 137 5.45 -22.38 -4.16
CA LYS A 137 6.03 -22.53 -2.82
C LYS A 137 7.32 -23.37 -2.86
N TRP A 138 7.27 -24.55 -3.46
CA TRP A 138 8.44 -25.42 -3.52
C TRP A 138 9.51 -24.91 -4.49
N ASN A 139 9.16 -24.15 -5.52
CA ASN A 139 10.11 -23.42 -6.35
C ASN A 139 10.86 -22.35 -5.55
N ALA A 140 10.15 -21.61 -4.71
CA ALA A 140 10.78 -20.62 -3.83
C ALA A 140 11.71 -21.28 -2.81
N VAL A 141 11.30 -22.39 -2.19
CA VAL A 141 12.17 -23.14 -1.26
C VAL A 141 13.43 -23.66 -1.97
N LEU A 142 13.32 -24.14 -3.21
CA LEU A 142 14.48 -24.50 -4.03
C LEU A 142 15.37 -23.30 -4.35
N GLY A 143 14.78 -22.12 -4.55
CA GLY A 143 15.51 -20.88 -4.74
C GLY A 143 16.30 -20.50 -3.49
N LEU A 144 15.67 -20.55 -2.32
CA LEU A 144 16.33 -20.32 -1.03
C LEU A 144 17.45 -21.32 -0.76
N LEU A 145 17.26 -22.60 -1.09
CA LEU A 145 18.29 -23.62 -0.95
C LEU A 145 19.53 -23.34 -1.81
N LYS A 146 19.36 -22.69 -2.98
CA LYS A 146 20.46 -22.33 -3.89
C LYS A 146 21.20 -21.06 -3.47
N LYS A 147 20.65 -20.29 -2.51
CA LYS A 147 21.29 -19.09 -2.01
C LYS A 147 22.60 -19.47 -1.30
N LYS A 148 23.68 -18.78 -1.64
CA LYS A 148 24.97 -18.99 -0.97
C LYS A 148 24.85 -18.76 0.53
N PRO A 149 25.37 -19.64 1.38
CA PRO A 149 25.37 -19.47 2.82
C PRO A 149 26.17 -18.24 3.24
N ILE A 150 25.84 -17.66 4.37
CA ILE A 150 26.52 -16.46 4.92
C ILE A 150 28.03 -16.70 5.09
N SER A 151 28.43 -17.92 5.44
CA SER A 151 29.85 -18.32 5.59
C SER A 151 30.69 -18.09 4.33
N GLU A 152 30.07 -18.21 3.15
CA GLU A 152 30.72 -17.98 1.86
C GLU A 152 30.67 -16.51 1.39
N ARG A 153 29.80 -15.72 2.01
CA ARG A 153 29.53 -14.31 1.67
C ARG A 153 30.10 -13.31 2.67
N ILE A 154 30.75 -13.78 3.73
CA ILE A 154 31.21 -12.91 4.81
C ILE A 154 32.19 -11.82 4.32
N LYS A 155 32.98 -12.14 3.28
CA LYS A 155 33.92 -11.18 2.68
C LYS A 155 33.18 -10.06 1.93
N ASP A 156 32.04 -10.39 1.29
CA ASP A 156 31.23 -9.43 0.56
C ASP A 156 30.58 -8.43 1.52
N PHE A 157 30.31 -8.84 2.77
CA PHE A 157 29.67 -8.02 3.78
C PHE A 157 30.63 -7.09 4.55
N VAL A 158 31.97 -7.31 4.46
CA VAL A 158 32.95 -6.54 5.23
C VAL A 158 32.86 -5.04 4.96
N ASP A 159 32.67 -4.66 3.68
CA ASP A 159 32.62 -3.27 3.26
C ASP A 159 31.19 -2.72 3.11
N MET A 160 30.18 -3.52 3.47
CA MET A 160 28.76 -3.14 3.37
C MET A 160 28.20 -2.56 4.66
N THR A 161 27.39 -1.54 4.54
CA THR A 161 26.55 -1.08 5.65
C THR A 161 25.36 -2.06 5.87
N SER A 162 24.75 -2.02 7.05
CA SER A 162 23.55 -2.84 7.32
C SER A 162 22.38 -2.54 6.37
N GLU A 163 22.31 -1.33 5.83
CA GLU A 163 21.31 -0.94 4.83
C GLU A 163 21.60 -1.60 3.47
N GLN A 164 22.85 -1.61 3.03
CA GLN A 164 23.29 -2.27 1.80
C GLN A 164 23.09 -3.79 1.85
N ILE A 165 23.41 -4.42 3.00
CA ILE A 165 23.14 -5.86 3.20
C ILE A 165 21.66 -6.15 3.11
N TYR A 166 20.81 -5.31 3.72
CA TYR A 166 19.36 -5.47 3.63
C TYR A 166 18.87 -5.35 2.20
N ASP A 167 19.30 -4.33 1.47
CA ASP A 167 18.85 -4.08 0.08
C ASP A 167 19.27 -5.23 -0.86
N GLU A 168 20.48 -5.80 -0.67
CA GLU A 168 20.95 -6.98 -1.42
C GLU A 168 20.11 -8.22 -1.07
N GLU A 169 19.87 -8.48 0.20
CA GLU A 169 19.06 -9.61 0.64
C GLU A 169 17.60 -9.48 0.17
N GLU A 170 17.03 -8.27 0.21
CA GLU A 170 15.69 -7.99 -0.31
C GLU A 170 15.63 -8.25 -1.83
N ALA A 171 16.64 -7.83 -2.59
CA ALA A 171 16.70 -8.08 -4.02
C ALA A 171 16.78 -9.59 -4.35
N ILE A 172 17.57 -10.35 -3.59
CA ILE A 172 17.66 -11.81 -3.73
C ILE A 172 16.32 -12.46 -3.41
N LEU A 173 15.67 -12.07 -2.31
CA LEU A 173 14.36 -12.61 -1.92
C LEU A 173 13.29 -12.25 -2.96
N ASN A 174 13.23 -11.02 -3.43
CA ASN A 174 12.32 -10.61 -4.47
C ASN A 174 12.52 -11.43 -5.76
N HIS A 175 13.77 -11.71 -6.16
CA HIS A 175 14.04 -12.56 -7.32
C HIS A 175 13.58 -14.01 -7.10
N ILE A 176 13.77 -14.57 -5.91
CA ILE A 176 13.32 -15.93 -5.57
C ILE A 176 11.79 -16.02 -5.57
N PHE A 177 11.11 -15.01 -5.03
CA PHE A 177 9.66 -14.98 -4.85
C PHE A 177 8.89 -14.30 -5.98
N ILE A 178 9.56 -13.82 -7.04
CA ILE A 178 8.92 -13.11 -8.16
C ILE A 178 7.82 -13.93 -8.88
N ASN A 179 7.85 -15.26 -8.77
CA ASN A 179 6.83 -16.15 -9.33
C ASN A 179 5.88 -16.69 -8.24
N VAL A 180 6.03 -16.26 -6.99
CA VAL A 180 5.19 -16.63 -5.84
C VAL A 180 4.22 -15.49 -5.52
N GLU A 181 4.34 -14.35 -6.17
CA GLU A 181 3.28 -13.35 -6.17
C GLU A 181 2.02 -14.04 -6.68
N GLY A 182 1.06 -14.12 -5.76
CA GLY A 182 -0.17 -14.86 -5.94
C GLY A 182 -0.79 -14.59 -7.30
N GLU A 183 -1.44 -15.58 -7.83
CA GLU A 183 -2.31 -15.48 -8.98
C GLU A 183 -3.05 -14.15 -8.91
N ASP A 184 -3.20 -13.45 -10.04
CA ASP A 184 -4.31 -12.54 -10.21
C ASP A 184 -5.54 -13.44 -10.10
N ILE A 185 -6.01 -13.64 -8.87
CA ILE A 185 -7.16 -14.48 -8.58
C ILE A 185 -8.34 -13.75 -9.21
N THR A 186 -8.81 -14.27 -10.34
CA THR A 186 -10.06 -13.80 -10.92
C THR A 186 -11.16 -14.32 -10.03
N HIS A 187 -11.87 -13.42 -9.36
CA HIS A 187 -13.06 -13.73 -8.61
C HIS A 187 -14.27 -13.47 -9.49
N ASP A 188 -15.25 -14.38 -9.47
CA ASP A 188 -16.57 -14.05 -9.97
C ASP A 188 -17.18 -13.01 -9.02
N ILE A 189 -17.84 -11.98 -9.59
CA ILE A 189 -18.43 -10.90 -8.78
C ILE A 189 -19.49 -11.41 -7.80
N SER A 190 -20.05 -12.58 -8.06
CA SER A 190 -21.03 -13.22 -7.19
C SER A 190 -20.44 -13.98 -6.01
N ASP A 191 -19.11 -14.18 -5.99
CA ASP A 191 -18.45 -14.94 -4.94
C ASP A 191 -18.46 -14.16 -3.61
N GLY A 192 -19.01 -14.79 -2.56
CA GLY A 192 -18.98 -14.23 -1.20
C GLY A 192 -19.90 -13.02 -0.98
N LEU A 193 -20.91 -12.77 -1.83
CA LEU A 193 -21.81 -11.62 -1.68
C LEU A 193 -22.65 -11.66 -0.39
N ASP A 194 -23.08 -12.83 0.05
CA ASP A 194 -23.87 -12.96 1.27
C ASP A 194 -23.01 -12.64 2.50
N GLU A 195 -21.78 -13.13 2.55
CA GLU A 195 -20.80 -12.80 3.59
C GLU A 195 -20.47 -11.31 3.59
N LEU A 196 -20.30 -10.71 2.39
CA LEU A 196 -20.05 -9.29 2.24
C LEU A 196 -21.22 -8.45 2.79
N ILE A 197 -22.46 -8.84 2.51
CA ILE A 197 -23.65 -8.13 3.02
C ILE A 197 -23.68 -8.13 4.55
N GLU A 198 -23.39 -9.27 5.17
CA GLU A 198 -23.30 -9.36 6.63
C GLU A 198 -22.18 -8.49 7.21
N GLU A 199 -21.00 -8.47 6.57
CA GLU A 199 -19.90 -7.60 6.95
C GLU A 199 -20.25 -6.12 6.81
N LEU A 200 -20.94 -5.74 5.72
CA LEU A 200 -21.38 -4.35 5.49
C LEU A 200 -22.43 -3.91 6.51
N ASP A 201 -23.35 -4.79 6.88
CA ASP A 201 -24.38 -4.50 7.92
C ASP A 201 -23.71 -4.28 9.29
N GLN A 202 -22.61 -4.93 9.58
CA GLN A 202 -21.77 -4.71 10.75
C GLN A 202 -20.89 -3.45 10.68
N GLY A 203 -20.91 -2.72 9.57
CA GLY A 203 -20.14 -1.50 9.36
C GLY A 203 -18.70 -1.69 8.91
N ALA A 204 -18.35 -2.84 8.35
CA ALA A 204 -16.99 -3.16 7.88
C ALA A 204 -16.45 -2.19 6.81
N ALA A 205 -17.33 -1.57 6.01
CA ALA A 205 -16.96 -0.58 5.00
C ALA A 205 -16.73 0.83 5.57
N VAL A 206 -16.81 1.02 6.89
CA VAL A 206 -16.55 2.32 7.54
C VAL A 206 -15.12 2.32 8.06
N GLY A 207 -14.29 3.22 7.54
CA GLY A 207 -12.92 3.40 8.00
C GLY A 207 -12.81 3.97 9.41
N LEU A 208 -11.59 3.98 9.97
CA LEU A 208 -11.34 4.62 11.26
C LEU A 208 -11.83 6.07 11.24
N PRO A 209 -12.71 6.49 12.17
CA PRO A 209 -13.36 7.79 12.12
C PRO A 209 -12.40 8.98 12.12
N LEU A 210 -12.73 10.01 11.35
CA LEU A 210 -12.11 11.33 11.45
C LEU A 210 -12.84 12.14 12.54
N TYR A 211 -12.06 12.79 13.38
CA TYR A 211 -12.58 13.61 14.49
C TYR A 211 -12.57 15.10 14.15
N ASN A 212 -13.32 15.87 14.94
CA ASN A 212 -13.44 17.33 14.82
C ASN A 212 -14.00 17.84 13.49
N SER A 213 -14.48 16.96 12.61
CA SER A 213 -15.25 17.30 11.41
C SER A 213 -16.20 16.15 11.04
N LEU A 214 -17.43 16.25 11.51
CA LEU A 214 -18.48 15.24 11.27
C LEU A 214 -18.86 15.19 9.79
N MET A 215 -18.92 16.35 9.14
CA MET A 215 -19.26 16.43 7.72
C MET A 215 -18.16 15.74 6.87
N LEU A 216 -16.89 16.05 7.14
CA LEU A 216 -15.79 15.41 6.42
C LEU A 216 -15.77 13.89 6.62
N ASN A 217 -15.94 13.45 7.87
CA ASN A 217 -15.99 12.03 8.18
C ASN A 217 -17.10 11.30 7.42
N LYS A 218 -18.29 11.91 7.34
CA LYS A 218 -19.42 11.35 6.60
C LYS A 218 -19.16 11.27 5.11
N GLU A 219 -18.55 12.31 4.52
CA GLU A 219 -18.29 12.37 3.07
C GLU A 219 -17.21 11.40 2.61
N VAL A 220 -16.15 11.20 3.40
CA VAL A 220 -15.01 10.38 3.00
C VAL A 220 -15.02 8.97 3.61
N GLY A 221 -16.01 8.63 4.44
CA GLY A 221 -16.11 7.30 5.07
C GLY A 221 -15.02 6.97 6.10
N GLY A 222 -14.28 7.99 6.61
CA GLY A 222 -13.17 7.78 7.55
C GLY A 222 -11.85 7.40 6.85
N ASN A 223 -10.96 6.74 7.60
CA ASN A 223 -9.67 6.25 7.09
C ASN A 223 -9.80 4.78 6.69
N LEU A 224 -10.28 4.50 5.49
CA LEU A 224 -10.45 3.16 4.95
C LEU A 224 -9.09 2.51 4.65
N GLU A 225 -8.89 1.27 5.08
CA GLU A 225 -7.70 0.48 4.73
C GLU A 225 -7.60 0.30 3.21
N GLY A 226 -6.39 0.13 2.69
CA GLY A 226 -6.13 0.05 1.25
C GLY A 226 -6.16 1.40 0.51
N ASN A 227 -6.38 2.53 1.21
CA ASN A 227 -6.61 3.84 0.60
C ASN A 227 -5.55 4.89 0.95
N ILE A 228 -5.36 5.84 0.02
CA ILE A 228 -4.54 7.03 0.20
C ILE A 228 -5.44 8.25 0.41
N THR A 229 -5.21 9.00 1.49
CA THR A 229 -5.74 10.36 1.66
C THR A 229 -4.64 11.39 1.47
N LEU A 230 -4.78 12.26 0.48
CA LEU A 230 -3.89 13.39 0.24
C LEU A 230 -4.41 14.66 0.91
N VAL A 231 -3.51 15.45 1.50
CA VAL A 231 -3.83 16.78 2.04
C VAL A 231 -2.89 17.83 1.47
N GLY A 232 -3.43 18.63 0.55
CA GLY A 232 -2.72 19.71 -0.12
C GLY A 232 -3.00 21.08 0.49
N GLY A 233 -2.05 21.99 0.37
CA GLY A 233 -2.21 23.38 0.76
C GLY A 233 -0.90 24.12 0.75
N LEU A 234 -0.96 25.45 0.79
CA LEU A 234 0.23 26.32 0.83
C LEU A 234 1.05 26.07 2.12
N SER A 235 2.31 26.51 2.12
CA SER A 235 3.12 26.49 3.33
C SER A 235 2.49 27.33 4.43
N GLY A 236 2.54 26.82 5.68
CA GLY A 236 2.01 27.56 6.84
C GLY A 236 0.49 27.61 6.99
N VAL A 237 -0.27 26.93 6.11
CA VAL A 237 -1.73 26.86 6.22
C VAL A 237 -2.20 25.93 7.36
N GLY A 238 -1.32 25.10 7.91
CA GLY A 238 -1.65 24.20 9.03
C GLY A 238 -2.04 22.79 8.64
N LYS A 239 -1.59 22.28 7.48
CA LYS A 239 -1.86 20.90 7.01
C LYS A 239 -1.55 19.83 8.06
N THR A 240 -0.31 19.83 8.57
CA THR A 240 0.13 18.89 9.61
C THR A 240 -0.73 18.95 10.87
N ALA A 241 -1.11 20.16 11.30
CA ALA A 241 -1.95 20.34 12.47
C ALA A 241 -3.38 19.81 12.22
N LEU A 242 -3.97 20.10 11.06
CA LEU A 242 -5.27 19.59 10.66
C LEU A 242 -5.25 18.05 10.60
N SER A 243 -4.29 17.46 9.88
CA SER A 243 -4.17 16.00 9.77
C SER A 243 -4.06 15.34 11.14
N ARG A 244 -3.23 15.86 12.02
CA ARG A 244 -3.09 15.37 13.40
C ARG A 244 -4.41 15.37 14.17
N ILE A 245 -5.16 16.45 14.08
CA ILE A 245 -6.41 16.65 14.83
C ILE A 245 -7.54 15.79 14.29
N LEU A 246 -7.54 15.51 12.99
CA LEU A 246 -8.53 14.64 12.37
C LEU A 246 -8.27 13.15 12.68
N ILE A 247 -7.01 12.71 12.70
CA ILE A 247 -6.67 11.28 12.75
C ILE A 247 -6.40 10.77 14.16
N LEU A 248 -5.57 11.50 14.97
CA LEU A 248 -5.04 10.95 16.22
C LEU A 248 -6.12 10.64 17.26
N PRO A 249 -7.23 11.39 17.40
CA PRO A 249 -8.27 11.00 18.35
C PRO A 249 -8.86 9.62 18.03
N GLY A 250 -9.13 9.31 16.76
CA GLY A 250 -9.61 8.00 16.33
C GLY A 250 -8.61 6.87 16.64
N ILE A 251 -7.32 7.09 16.36
CA ILE A 251 -6.24 6.16 16.71
C ILE A 251 -6.24 5.85 18.21
N LEU A 252 -6.38 6.87 19.06
CA LEU A 252 -6.33 6.71 20.51
C LEU A 252 -7.58 6.03 21.06
N GLU A 253 -8.75 6.40 20.59
CA GLU A 253 -10.04 5.87 21.03
C GLU A 253 -10.22 4.40 20.67
N HIS A 254 -9.88 4.05 19.43
CA HIS A 254 -9.98 2.67 18.92
C HIS A 254 -8.75 1.81 19.26
N LYS A 255 -7.76 2.37 20.00
CA LYS A 255 -6.52 1.69 20.41
C LYS A 255 -5.71 1.13 19.23
N GLU A 256 -5.84 1.77 18.09
CA GLU A 256 -5.09 1.46 16.89
C GLU A 256 -3.67 2.01 16.96
N LYS A 257 -2.80 1.56 16.04
CA LYS A 257 -1.42 2.04 15.95
C LYS A 257 -1.22 2.87 14.68
N ILE A 258 -0.43 3.96 14.79
CA ILE A 258 -0.03 4.78 13.66
C ILE A 258 1.48 4.97 13.60
N VAL A 259 2.05 4.87 12.40
CA VAL A 259 3.43 5.29 12.13
C VAL A 259 3.41 6.62 11.40
N ILE A 260 4.01 7.65 11.99
CA ILE A 260 4.13 8.98 11.43
C ILE A 260 5.55 9.18 10.93
N MET A 261 5.71 9.19 9.62
CA MET A 261 6.97 9.45 8.92
C MET A 261 7.13 10.95 8.74
N ILE A 262 8.16 11.53 9.32
CA ILE A 262 8.40 12.97 9.33
C ILE A 262 9.73 13.31 8.66
N ASN A 263 9.70 14.25 7.72
CA ASN A 263 10.88 14.69 6.99
C ASN A 263 11.16 16.20 7.05
N GLU A 264 10.26 17.00 7.61
CA GLU A 264 10.42 18.45 7.78
C GLU A 264 10.63 18.84 9.23
N GLU A 265 9.92 18.22 10.14
CA GLU A 265 9.93 18.56 11.55
C GLU A 265 10.66 17.50 12.38
N GLY A 266 11.36 17.94 13.41
CA GLY A 266 12.05 17.01 14.32
C GLY A 266 11.11 16.43 15.40
N LYS A 267 11.47 15.26 15.95
CA LYS A 267 10.76 14.55 17.02
C LYS A 267 10.37 15.48 18.19
N LYS A 268 11.31 16.34 18.67
CA LYS A 268 11.03 17.23 19.81
C LYS A 268 9.92 18.24 19.51
N LYS A 269 9.82 18.73 18.26
CA LYS A 269 8.73 19.64 17.86
C LYS A 269 7.40 18.91 17.87
N TRP A 270 7.34 17.72 17.30
CA TRP A 270 6.13 16.88 17.34
C TRP A 270 5.67 16.58 18.78
N GLN A 271 6.59 16.25 19.67
CA GLN A 271 6.27 15.99 21.07
C GLN A 271 5.71 17.24 21.77
N ARG A 272 6.30 18.43 21.54
CA ARG A 272 5.77 19.70 22.09
C ARG A 272 4.36 20.00 21.56
N GLU A 273 4.16 19.88 20.25
CA GLU A 273 2.86 20.10 19.63
C GLU A 273 1.79 19.14 20.17
N PHE A 274 2.18 17.89 20.44
CA PHE A 274 1.26 16.90 20.98
C PHE A 274 0.90 17.19 22.45
N LEU A 275 1.85 17.60 23.27
CA LEU A 275 1.56 18.04 24.65
C LEU A 275 0.59 19.22 24.68
N VAL A 276 0.77 20.21 23.80
CA VAL A 276 -0.19 21.34 23.66
C VAL A 276 -1.56 20.85 23.25
N TRP A 277 -1.63 19.91 22.30
CA TRP A 277 -2.89 19.31 21.88
C TRP A 277 -3.58 18.58 23.05
N VAL A 278 -2.86 17.77 23.80
CA VAL A 278 -3.40 17.05 24.98
C VAL A 278 -3.95 18.03 26.03
N ALA A 279 -3.17 19.07 26.37
CA ALA A 279 -3.61 20.07 27.34
C ALA A 279 -4.94 20.70 26.94
N ASN A 280 -5.08 21.14 25.69
CA ASN A 280 -6.25 21.88 25.22
C ASN A 280 -7.45 20.98 24.86
N ASN A 281 -7.20 19.79 24.29
CA ASN A 281 -8.27 18.94 23.77
C ASN A 281 -8.70 17.85 24.74
N VAL A 282 -7.80 17.34 25.58
CA VAL A 282 -8.12 16.32 26.58
C VAL A 282 -8.44 16.94 27.93
N PHE A 283 -7.54 17.77 28.43
CA PHE A 283 -7.72 18.39 29.76
C PHE A 283 -8.49 19.69 29.72
N LYS A 284 -8.79 20.27 28.55
CA LYS A 284 -9.55 21.53 28.37
C LYS A 284 -8.91 22.75 29.04
N GLU A 285 -7.58 22.72 29.13
CA GLU A 285 -6.77 23.79 29.69
C GLU A 285 -6.32 24.77 28.62
N ASP A 286 -6.03 26.01 28.98
CA ASP A 286 -5.53 27.03 28.03
C ASP A 286 -4.00 27.04 27.97
N LEU A 287 -3.40 26.21 27.13
CA LEU A 287 -1.97 26.15 26.94
C LEU A 287 -1.54 26.55 25.52
N GLN A 288 -0.76 27.60 25.38
CA GLN A 288 -0.27 28.05 24.08
C GLN A 288 1.12 27.50 23.76
N LYS A 289 1.38 27.26 22.48
CA LYS A 289 2.64 26.68 21.97
C LYS A 289 3.88 27.46 22.36
N TYR A 290 3.79 28.80 22.38
CA TYR A 290 4.95 29.63 22.73
C TYR A 290 5.38 29.40 24.19
N ILE A 291 4.43 29.17 25.11
CA ILE A 291 4.75 28.86 26.50
C ILE A 291 5.61 27.58 26.59
N VAL A 292 5.21 26.55 25.85
CA VAL A 292 5.97 25.27 25.84
C VAL A 292 7.30 25.40 25.10
N ARG A 293 7.35 26.27 24.08
CA ARG A 293 8.57 26.54 23.31
C ARG A 293 9.62 27.28 24.14
N ASP A 294 9.19 28.36 24.83
CA ASP A 294 10.06 29.28 25.51
C ASP A 294 10.60 28.70 26.85
N GLY A 295 9.93 27.72 27.41
CA GLY A 295 10.37 27.06 28.62
C GLY A 295 10.24 27.94 29.89
N LYS A 296 11.05 27.72 30.91
CA LYS A 296 11.01 28.45 32.19
C LYS A 296 9.63 28.49 32.80
N TYR A 297 8.99 27.34 32.85
CA TYR A 297 7.58 27.18 33.21
C TYR A 297 7.27 27.64 34.63
N LYS A 298 6.14 28.33 34.79
CA LYS A 298 5.53 28.49 36.12
C LYS A 298 5.17 27.12 36.69
N PRO A 299 5.05 26.99 38.03
CA PRO A 299 4.76 25.70 38.68
C PRO A 299 3.49 25.01 38.10
N GLU A 300 2.43 25.77 37.87
CA GLU A 300 1.12 25.28 37.39
C GLU A 300 1.27 24.68 35.97
N VAL A 301 2.02 25.38 35.09
CA VAL A 301 2.28 24.91 33.72
C VAL A 301 3.13 23.65 33.73
N LYS A 302 4.13 23.59 34.61
CA LYS A 302 4.99 22.41 34.77
C LYS A 302 4.20 21.19 35.25
N GLU A 303 3.27 21.39 36.16
CA GLU A 303 2.37 20.36 36.66
C GLU A 303 1.42 19.87 35.56
N LEU A 304 0.79 20.79 34.83
CA LEU A 304 -0.05 20.46 33.68
C LEU A 304 0.72 19.64 32.63
N LEU A 305 1.95 20.05 32.26
CA LEU A 305 2.77 19.31 31.30
C LEU A 305 3.16 17.92 31.80
N LYS A 306 3.39 17.73 33.10
CA LYS A 306 3.60 16.41 33.70
C LYS A 306 2.35 15.55 33.58
N LYS A 307 1.17 16.10 33.92
CA LYS A 307 -0.13 15.44 33.77
C LYS A 307 -0.39 15.02 32.31
N CYS A 308 -0.11 15.90 31.36
CA CYS A 308 -0.17 15.56 29.93
C CYS A 308 0.79 14.43 29.56
N SER A 309 2.01 14.47 30.08
CA SER A 309 3.04 13.43 29.83
C SER A 309 2.59 12.07 30.38
N GLU A 310 2.06 12.02 31.60
CA GLU A 310 1.53 10.78 32.19
C GLU A 310 0.37 10.21 31.35
N TRP A 311 -0.52 11.05 30.89
CA TRP A 311 -1.61 10.63 30.00
C TRP A 311 -1.07 10.05 28.68
N VAL A 312 -0.07 10.70 28.05
CA VAL A 312 0.54 10.22 26.81
C VAL A 312 1.24 8.86 26.99
N LYS A 313 1.85 8.62 28.15
CA LYS A 313 2.57 7.35 28.46
C LYS A 313 1.62 6.14 28.47
N GLN A 314 0.31 6.32 28.72
CA GLN A 314 -0.68 5.25 28.66
C GLN A 314 -0.81 4.70 27.24
N TYR A 315 -0.48 5.49 26.23
CA TYR A 315 -0.51 5.14 24.80
C TYR A 315 0.89 4.80 24.26
N LYS A 316 1.72 4.18 25.10
CA LYS A 316 3.06 3.73 24.67
C LYS A 316 2.94 2.77 23.48
N ASN A 317 3.75 2.99 22.44
CA ASN A 317 3.75 2.22 21.17
C ASN A 317 2.51 2.38 20.27
N THR A 318 1.60 3.31 20.59
CA THR A 318 0.44 3.64 19.75
C THR A 318 0.82 4.64 18.65
N ILE A 319 1.50 5.73 19.00
CA ILE A 319 1.96 6.75 18.06
C ILE A 319 3.46 6.62 17.89
N ILE A 320 3.90 6.10 16.76
CA ILE A 320 5.31 5.83 16.44
C ILE A 320 5.82 6.92 15.51
N LEU A 321 6.77 7.73 15.96
CA LEU A 321 7.42 8.75 15.12
C LEU A 321 8.66 8.17 14.45
N LYS A 322 8.70 8.22 13.11
CA LYS A 322 9.84 7.83 12.28
C LYS A 322 10.41 9.05 11.55
N PRO A 323 11.40 9.75 12.14
CA PRO A 323 12.08 10.83 11.43
C PRO A 323 12.99 10.27 10.33
N PHE A 324 12.95 10.91 9.15
CA PHE A 324 13.91 10.67 8.07
C PHE A 324 14.98 11.74 8.08
N THR A 325 16.24 11.34 8.09
CA THR A 325 17.39 12.25 7.87
C THR A 325 17.43 12.67 6.41
N GLN A 326 17.24 11.71 5.51
CA GLN A 326 17.05 11.92 4.08
C GLN A 326 15.83 11.10 3.66
N TYR A 327 14.83 11.77 3.12
CA TYR A 327 13.64 11.13 2.60
C TYR A 327 13.91 10.54 1.22
N THR A 328 13.47 9.32 1.02
CA THR A 328 13.22 8.71 -0.28
C THR A 328 11.94 7.91 -0.21
N THR A 329 11.25 7.75 -1.34
CA THR A 329 10.02 6.94 -1.42
C THR A 329 10.29 5.49 -1.06
N ALA A 330 11.43 4.94 -1.48
CA ALA A 330 11.86 3.58 -1.10
C ALA A 330 11.96 3.41 0.44
N LYS A 331 12.49 4.41 1.17
CA LYS A 331 12.54 4.37 2.64
C LYS A 331 11.15 4.44 3.28
N ALA A 332 10.23 5.20 2.70
CA ALA A 332 8.84 5.24 3.15
C ALA A 332 8.17 3.89 2.95
N ILE A 333 8.30 3.30 1.76
CA ILE A 333 7.79 1.96 1.41
C ILE A 333 8.34 0.89 2.35
N LYS A 334 9.67 0.89 2.57
CA LYS A 334 10.32 -0.03 3.53
C LYS A 334 9.74 0.12 4.94
N THR A 335 9.46 1.35 5.36
CA THR A 335 8.84 1.61 6.66
C THR A 335 7.42 1.06 6.71
N ILE A 336 6.60 1.29 5.65
CA ILE A 336 5.24 0.77 5.55
C ILE A 336 5.28 -0.76 5.61
N LYS A 337 6.05 -1.43 4.75
CA LYS A 337 6.19 -2.90 4.73
C LYS A 337 6.60 -3.47 6.08
N LYS A 338 7.58 -2.85 6.76
CA LYS A 338 8.05 -3.28 8.08
C LYS A 338 6.94 -3.21 9.13
N TYR A 339 6.30 -2.07 9.27
CA TYR A 339 5.34 -1.86 10.35
C TYR A 339 3.99 -2.49 10.07
N SER A 340 3.57 -2.61 8.81
CA SER A 340 2.36 -3.37 8.44
C SER A 340 2.52 -4.86 8.79
N SER A 341 3.71 -5.44 8.58
CA SER A 341 4.01 -6.81 9.04
C SER A 341 4.00 -6.98 10.57
N MET A 342 4.02 -5.88 11.32
CA MET A 342 3.85 -5.83 12.79
C MET A 342 2.41 -5.49 13.20
N GLY A 343 1.45 -5.50 12.26
CA GLY A 343 0.03 -5.24 12.49
C GLY A 343 -0.34 -3.76 12.55
N VAL A 344 0.50 -2.84 12.06
CA VAL A 344 0.14 -1.42 11.95
C VAL A 344 -0.64 -1.20 10.67
N LYS A 345 -1.84 -0.64 10.78
CA LYS A 345 -2.76 -0.37 9.68
C LYS A 345 -2.76 1.09 9.19
N TYR A 346 -2.34 2.03 10.03
CA TYR A 346 -2.42 3.47 9.75
C TYR A 346 -1.05 4.10 9.67
N PHE A 347 -0.85 4.92 8.62
CA PHE A 347 0.40 5.62 8.35
C PHE A 347 0.13 7.09 8.05
N MET A 348 1.10 7.95 8.35
CA MET A 348 1.11 9.34 7.92
C MET A 348 2.49 9.71 7.38
N LEU A 349 2.55 10.37 6.24
CA LEU A 349 3.77 10.93 5.67
C LEU A 349 3.66 12.46 5.63
N ASP A 350 4.51 13.13 6.40
CA ASP A 350 4.54 14.58 6.54
C ASP A 350 5.94 15.14 6.27
N THR A 351 6.23 15.58 5.08
CA THR A 351 5.49 15.92 3.88
C THR A 351 6.02 15.09 2.70
N TYR A 352 5.18 14.79 1.73
CA TYR A 352 5.60 14.14 0.49
C TYR A 352 6.50 15.08 -0.34
N LYS A 353 7.64 14.55 -0.77
CA LYS A 353 8.62 15.24 -1.61
C LYS A 353 9.08 14.30 -2.72
N ALA A 354 9.48 14.85 -3.84
CA ALA A 354 10.14 14.04 -4.86
C ALA A 354 11.52 13.58 -4.39
N ASP A 355 11.92 12.42 -4.86
CA ASP A 355 13.28 11.92 -4.71
C ASP A 355 14.24 12.82 -5.50
N SER A 356 15.25 13.36 -4.86
CA SER A 356 16.02 14.56 -5.23
C SER A 356 16.98 14.42 -6.44
N LYS A 357 16.73 13.52 -7.41
CA LYS A 357 17.68 13.26 -8.51
C LYS A 357 17.17 13.51 -9.92
N ALA A 358 16.03 14.17 -10.10
CA ALA A 358 15.52 14.44 -11.45
C ALA A 358 16.23 15.63 -12.08
N SER A 359 16.73 15.48 -13.30
CA SER A 359 17.54 16.46 -14.04
C SER A 359 16.71 17.53 -14.76
N SER A 360 15.39 17.38 -14.86
CA SER A 360 14.47 18.33 -15.46
C SER A 360 13.17 18.45 -14.67
N SER A 361 12.40 19.52 -14.87
CA SER A 361 11.10 19.70 -14.19
C SER A 361 10.08 18.61 -14.59
N GLU A 362 10.06 18.19 -15.84
CA GLU A 362 9.16 17.14 -16.32
C GLU A 362 9.51 15.78 -15.73
N ALA A 363 10.80 15.41 -15.72
CA ALA A 363 11.28 14.18 -15.09
C ALA A 363 10.97 14.16 -13.58
N PHE A 364 11.04 15.30 -12.92
CA PHE A 364 10.69 15.46 -11.51
C PHE A 364 9.20 15.11 -11.24
N TRP A 365 8.28 15.65 -12.03
CA TRP A 365 6.84 15.40 -11.86
C TRP A 365 6.45 13.98 -12.22
N PHE A 366 7.05 13.42 -13.25
CA PHE A 366 6.86 12.01 -13.63
C PHE A 366 7.35 11.06 -12.52
N SER A 367 8.51 11.36 -11.93
CA SER A 367 9.02 10.60 -10.79
C SER A 367 8.07 10.66 -9.57
N MET A 368 7.47 11.82 -9.29
CA MET A 368 6.49 11.93 -8.21
C MET A 368 5.25 11.05 -8.45
N GLN A 369 4.77 10.98 -9.68
CA GLN A 369 3.65 10.11 -10.03
C GLN A 369 4.01 8.64 -9.85
N GLN A 370 5.15 8.21 -10.40
CA GLN A 370 5.63 6.82 -10.27
C GLN A 370 5.79 6.42 -8.79
N ASN A 371 6.41 7.28 -8.01
CA ASN A 371 6.60 7.05 -6.57
C ASN A 371 5.24 6.92 -5.83
N MET A 372 4.22 7.66 -6.25
CA MET A 372 2.88 7.54 -5.66
C MET A 372 2.21 6.22 -6.05
N VAL A 373 2.40 5.75 -7.29
CA VAL A 373 1.94 4.43 -7.74
C VAL A 373 2.61 3.32 -6.93
N GLU A 374 3.94 3.40 -6.72
CA GLU A 374 4.67 2.44 -5.88
C GLU A 374 4.14 2.40 -4.43
N ILE A 375 3.81 3.55 -3.84
CA ILE A 375 3.19 3.61 -2.52
C ILE A 375 1.82 2.92 -2.57
N ASN A 376 1.00 3.21 -3.58
CA ASN A 376 -0.33 2.63 -3.72
C ASN A 376 -0.28 1.10 -3.87
N ASP A 377 0.66 0.58 -4.66
CA ASP A 377 0.85 -0.86 -4.84
C ASP A 377 1.18 -1.61 -3.55
N VAL A 378 1.84 -0.91 -2.62
CA VAL A 378 2.14 -1.48 -1.30
C VAL A 378 0.95 -1.43 -0.36
N ILE A 379 0.11 -0.37 -0.44
CA ILE A 379 -0.95 -0.14 0.55
C ILE A 379 -2.29 -0.76 0.18
N LYS A 380 -2.54 -1.07 -1.09
CA LYS A 380 -3.81 -1.59 -1.59
C LYS A 380 -4.24 -2.91 -0.90
N PRO A 381 -5.55 -3.27 -0.94
CA PRO A 381 -6.08 -4.45 -0.23
C PRO A 381 -5.35 -5.75 -0.55
N GLU A 382 -4.98 -5.97 -1.80
CA GLU A 382 -4.30 -7.19 -2.27
C GLU A 382 -2.82 -7.28 -1.83
N SER A 383 -2.30 -6.24 -1.16
CA SER A 383 -0.90 -6.18 -0.68
C SER A 383 -0.84 -6.09 0.85
N LYS A 384 -0.76 -4.90 1.42
CA LYS A 384 -0.65 -4.73 2.87
C LYS A 384 -1.95 -4.28 3.54
N ASN A 385 -2.92 -3.88 2.75
CA ASN A 385 -4.23 -3.38 3.20
C ASN A 385 -4.12 -2.38 4.36
N VAL A 386 -3.45 -1.26 4.10
CA VAL A 386 -3.21 -0.22 5.11
C VAL A 386 -3.63 1.15 4.59
N HIS A 387 -4.00 2.05 5.48
CA HIS A 387 -4.31 3.43 5.14
C HIS A 387 -3.09 4.33 5.28
N ILE A 388 -2.87 5.22 4.31
CA ILE A 388 -1.85 6.25 4.43
C ILE A 388 -2.41 7.66 4.19
N TRP A 389 -2.11 8.55 5.12
CA TRP A 389 -2.37 9.98 5.04
C TRP A 389 -1.12 10.73 4.61
N ILE A 390 -1.17 11.46 3.50
CA ILE A 390 0.00 12.11 2.92
C ILE A 390 -0.24 13.61 2.81
N THR A 391 0.59 14.44 3.44
CA THR A 391 0.57 15.88 3.24
C THR A 391 1.48 16.28 2.07
N PHE A 392 1.08 17.26 1.27
CA PHE A 392 1.90 17.81 0.18
C PHE A 392 1.71 19.33 0.06
N GLN A 393 2.64 19.99 -0.61
CA GLN A 393 2.64 21.44 -0.74
C GLN A 393 2.18 21.87 -2.13
N LEU A 394 1.23 22.80 -2.20
CA LEU A 394 0.81 23.43 -3.44
C LEU A 394 1.84 24.43 -3.94
N SER A 395 1.82 24.70 -5.24
CA SER A 395 2.66 25.70 -5.86
C SER A 395 2.33 27.12 -5.35
N LYS A 396 3.30 28.05 -5.41
CA LYS A 396 3.07 29.45 -5.01
C LYS A 396 2.01 30.14 -5.86
N GLY A 397 1.79 29.73 -7.09
CA GLY A 397 0.75 30.26 -7.98
C GLY A 397 -0.66 30.11 -7.40
N SER A 398 -0.91 29.05 -6.67
CA SER A 398 -2.21 28.79 -6.02
C SER A 398 -2.56 29.78 -4.90
N SER A 399 -1.64 30.64 -4.46
CA SER A 399 -1.89 31.63 -3.39
C SER A 399 -2.93 32.69 -3.77
N LYS A 400 -3.17 32.93 -5.05
CA LYS A 400 -4.15 33.88 -5.56
C LYS A 400 -5.51 33.28 -5.85
N GLN A 401 -5.62 31.95 -5.83
CA GLN A 401 -6.84 31.23 -6.15
C GLN A 401 -7.74 31.11 -4.91
N ARG A 402 -9.03 31.27 -5.12
CA ARG A 402 -10.04 31.15 -4.06
C ARG A 402 -10.71 29.79 -4.05
N TYR A 403 -10.97 29.27 -5.23
CA TYR A 403 -11.51 27.93 -5.43
C TYR A 403 -10.35 26.97 -5.70
N TYR A 404 -10.33 25.84 -5.00
CA TYR A 404 -9.31 24.80 -5.18
C TYR A 404 -9.91 23.56 -5.83
N ASP A 405 -9.28 23.14 -6.90
CA ASP A 405 -9.54 21.91 -7.65
C ASP A 405 -8.24 21.17 -7.95
N GLN A 406 -8.31 20.14 -8.77
CA GLN A 406 -7.13 19.36 -9.14
C GLN A 406 -6.08 20.16 -9.93
N ASP A 407 -6.49 21.20 -10.66
CA ASP A 407 -5.57 22.02 -11.46
C ASP A 407 -4.63 22.87 -10.61
N ASN A 408 -5.00 23.13 -9.35
CA ASN A 408 -4.14 23.86 -8.39
C ASN A 408 -2.88 23.10 -7.96
N ILE A 409 -2.82 21.79 -8.21
CA ILE A 409 -1.64 20.96 -7.93
C ILE A 409 -0.56 21.19 -8.98
N GLY A 410 -0.92 21.81 -10.10
CA GLY A 410 -0.01 22.06 -11.20
C GLY A 410 0.37 20.76 -11.92
N MET A 411 1.64 20.66 -12.35
CA MET A 411 2.12 19.51 -13.14
C MET A 411 2.09 18.17 -12.38
N ALA A 412 1.92 18.19 -11.04
CA ALA A 412 1.81 16.97 -10.22
C ALA A 412 0.37 16.51 -10.02
N LYS A 413 -0.62 17.00 -10.77
CA LYS A 413 -2.02 16.61 -10.61
C LYS A 413 -2.25 15.09 -10.69
N ASN A 414 -1.43 14.39 -11.46
CA ASN A 414 -1.50 12.93 -11.61
C ASN A 414 -1.27 12.15 -10.30
N ILE A 415 -0.68 12.77 -9.26
CA ILE A 415 -0.61 12.10 -7.94
C ILE A 415 -2.00 11.93 -7.33
N VAL A 416 -2.93 12.81 -7.65
CA VAL A 416 -4.32 12.73 -7.19
C VAL A 416 -5.06 11.57 -7.85
N ASP A 417 -4.69 11.21 -9.09
CA ASP A 417 -5.35 10.12 -9.80
C ASP A 417 -5.18 8.77 -9.09
N VAL A 418 -4.07 8.60 -8.40
CA VAL A 418 -3.77 7.38 -7.62
C VAL A 418 -4.53 7.36 -6.29
N ALA A 419 -4.68 8.52 -5.63
CA ALA A 419 -5.30 8.62 -4.32
C ALA A 419 -6.81 8.33 -4.35
N SER A 420 -7.34 7.84 -3.22
CA SER A 420 -8.78 7.63 -3.03
C SER A 420 -9.47 8.93 -2.62
N THR A 421 -8.85 9.71 -1.75
CA THR A 421 -9.36 11.00 -1.27
C THR A 421 -8.27 12.07 -1.41
N CYS A 422 -8.65 13.25 -1.90
CA CYS A 422 -7.77 14.41 -1.90
C CYS A 422 -8.47 15.62 -1.30
N LEU A 423 -7.91 16.13 -0.23
CA LEU A 423 -8.34 17.34 0.46
C LEU A 423 -7.39 18.47 0.16
N MET A 424 -7.94 19.64 -0.20
CA MET A 424 -7.14 20.85 -0.29
C MET A 424 -7.60 21.89 0.71
N VAL A 425 -6.62 22.58 1.31
CA VAL A 425 -6.89 23.47 2.43
C VAL A 425 -6.28 24.84 2.17
N ARG A 426 -7.10 25.88 2.36
CA ARG A 426 -6.66 27.27 2.41
C ARG A 426 -7.24 28.02 3.60
N LYS A 427 -6.66 29.16 3.91
CA LYS A 427 -7.25 30.10 4.88
C LYS A 427 -8.45 30.82 4.25
N VAL A 428 -9.44 31.16 5.06
CA VAL A 428 -10.45 32.14 4.68
C VAL A 428 -9.77 33.51 4.61
N LEU A 429 -10.08 34.28 3.56
CA LEU A 429 -9.49 35.60 3.32
C LEU A 429 -10.27 36.70 4.08
N ASP A 430 -9.63 37.85 4.30
CA ASP A 430 -10.23 38.95 5.07
C ASP A 430 -11.49 39.55 4.41
N ASP A 431 -11.64 39.44 3.09
CA ASP A 431 -12.82 39.87 2.37
C ASP A 431 -13.93 38.82 2.26
N GLU A 432 -13.70 37.60 2.78
CA GLU A 432 -14.66 36.48 2.83
C GLU A 432 -15.36 36.34 4.18
N ILE A 433 -14.92 37.08 5.20
CA ILE A 433 -15.56 37.12 6.51
C ILE A 433 -16.71 38.14 6.55
N GLU A 434 -17.45 38.17 7.64
CA GLU A 434 -18.58 39.05 7.88
C GLU A 434 -18.26 40.53 7.57
N GLY A 435 -19.08 41.12 6.69
CA GLY A 435 -18.92 42.48 6.20
C GLY A 435 -17.83 42.69 5.15
N GLY A 436 -17.22 41.62 4.65
CA GLY A 436 -16.26 41.65 3.54
C GLY A 436 -16.97 41.72 2.17
N LYS A 437 -16.26 42.20 1.14
CA LYS A 437 -16.81 42.33 -0.21
C LYS A 437 -17.24 41.00 -0.86
N ARG A 438 -16.64 39.88 -0.42
CA ARG A 438 -16.90 38.51 -0.91
C ARG A 438 -17.27 37.60 0.26
N GLU A 439 -18.06 38.13 1.20
CA GLU A 439 -18.54 37.39 2.37
C GLU A 439 -19.12 36.03 1.97
N LEU A 440 -18.63 34.96 2.59
CA LEU A 440 -19.11 33.62 2.33
C LEU A 440 -20.43 33.34 3.05
N ASN A 441 -21.37 32.73 2.34
CA ASN A 441 -22.60 32.22 2.91
C ASN A 441 -22.30 30.86 3.55
N VAL A 442 -22.13 30.82 4.87
CA VAL A 442 -21.85 29.60 5.61
C VAL A 442 -23.11 29.09 6.30
N TYR A 443 -23.35 27.80 6.22
CA TYR A 443 -24.49 27.14 6.82
C TYR A 443 -24.06 25.97 7.71
N ARG A 444 -24.83 25.72 8.77
CA ARG A 444 -24.71 24.55 9.62
C ARG A 444 -25.99 23.73 9.54
N LYS A 445 -25.89 22.42 9.40
CA LYS A 445 -27.03 21.52 9.49
C LYS A 445 -27.35 21.24 10.95
N GLU A 446 -28.59 21.46 11.36
CA GLU A 446 -29.09 21.04 12.67
C GLU A 446 -30.34 20.18 12.51
N LYS A 447 -30.38 19.08 13.28
CA LYS A 447 -31.57 18.24 13.37
C LYS A 447 -32.58 18.90 14.32
N ARG A 448 -33.80 19.20 13.84
CA ARG A 448 -34.92 19.60 14.65
C ARG A 448 -35.79 18.40 15.04
N GLN A 449 -36.70 18.57 16.00
CA GLN A 449 -37.67 17.54 16.37
C GLN A 449 -38.40 17.03 15.11
N GLY A 450 -38.45 15.72 14.92
CA GLY A 450 -39.07 15.11 13.76
C GLY A 450 -38.12 14.79 12.59
N ASN A 451 -36.78 14.70 12.78
CA ASN A 451 -35.75 14.39 11.77
C ASN A 451 -35.66 15.40 10.60
N ILE A 452 -36.20 16.59 10.71
CA ILE A 452 -36.11 17.65 9.72
C ILE A 452 -34.73 18.32 9.86
N GLU A 453 -33.86 18.20 8.87
CA GLU A 453 -32.60 18.95 8.82
C GLU A 453 -32.89 20.42 8.43
N SER A 454 -32.52 21.35 9.29
CA SER A 454 -32.57 22.78 9.00
C SER A 454 -31.18 23.34 8.77
N GLN A 455 -31.05 24.24 7.78
CA GLN A 455 -29.82 24.96 7.50
C GLN A 455 -29.85 26.30 8.31
N ILE A 456 -28.87 26.44 9.19
CA ILE A 456 -28.77 27.66 10.01
C ILE A 456 -27.58 28.49 9.47
N PRO A 457 -27.78 29.76 9.09
CA PRO A 457 -26.71 30.62 8.65
C PRO A 457 -25.72 30.91 9.77
N VAL A 458 -24.45 30.89 9.49
CA VAL A 458 -23.36 31.17 10.43
C VAL A 458 -22.50 32.28 9.85
N LYS A 459 -22.16 33.28 10.63
CA LYS A 459 -21.26 34.37 10.24
C LYS A 459 -19.82 34.12 10.67
N LEU A 460 -18.88 34.31 9.78
CA LEU A 460 -17.44 34.20 10.05
C LEU A 460 -16.96 35.52 10.69
N LYS A 461 -16.73 35.52 12.00
CA LYS A 461 -16.40 36.73 12.76
C LYS A 461 -14.97 37.22 12.53
N LYS A 462 -14.79 38.56 12.54
CA LYS A 462 -13.46 39.18 12.56
C LYS A 462 -12.67 38.74 13.81
N GLY A 463 -11.34 38.63 13.66
CA GLY A 463 -10.45 38.25 14.77
C GLY A 463 -10.37 36.74 15.06
N LYS A 464 -11.09 35.92 14.31
CA LYS A 464 -10.98 34.46 14.34
C LYS A 464 -10.29 33.95 13.08
N ASN A 465 -9.65 32.78 13.19
CA ASN A 465 -8.98 32.15 12.05
C ASN A 465 -9.83 30.98 11.54
N TYR A 466 -10.05 30.96 10.23
CA TYR A 466 -10.83 29.92 9.58
C TYR A 466 -10.05 29.30 8.43
N GLN A 467 -10.31 28.01 8.18
CA GLN A 467 -9.84 27.28 7.00
C GLN A 467 -11.02 26.76 6.21
N ILE A 468 -10.83 26.64 4.92
CA ILE A 468 -11.75 25.99 3.99
C ILE A 468 -11.09 24.68 3.55
N ILE A 469 -11.84 23.59 3.66
CA ILE A 469 -11.46 22.26 3.19
C ILE A 469 -12.26 21.98 1.93
N PHE A 470 -11.56 21.79 0.82
CA PHE A 470 -12.09 21.35 -0.48
C PHE A 470 -11.89 19.85 -0.62
N ILE A 471 -12.93 19.11 -0.98
CA ILE A 471 -12.85 17.68 -1.27
C ILE A 471 -12.71 17.54 -2.78
N VAL A 472 -11.48 17.63 -3.29
CA VAL A 472 -11.22 17.67 -4.74
C VAL A 472 -11.22 16.29 -5.40
N LYS A 473 -11.10 15.24 -4.61
CA LYS A 473 -11.31 13.85 -5.02
C LYS A 473 -11.87 13.06 -3.88
N ASN A 474 -12.85 12.21 -4.18
CA ASN A 474 -13.46 11.31 -3.23
C ASN A 474 -14.04 10.10 -3.97
N ARG A 475 -13.52 8.91 -3.73
CA ARG A 475 -14.06 7.68 -4.33
C ARG A 475 -15.27 7.15 -3.59
N GLU A 476 -15.48 7.59 -2.33
CA GLU A 476 -16.56 7.12 -1.46
C GLU A 476 -17.78 8.07 -1.46
N GLY A 477 -17.72 9.20 -2.18
CA GLY A 477 -18.80 10.18 -2.17
C GLY A 477 -18.61 11.31 -3.18
N SER A 478 -19.26 12.45 -2.92
CA SER A 478 -19.22 13.61 -3.81
C SER A 478 -17.92 14.42 -3.70
N THR A 479 -17.64 15.22 -4.72
CA THR A 479 -16.48 16.09 -4.81
C THR A 479 -16.89 17.52 -4.99
N ASN A 480 -16.40 18.41 -4.12
CA ASN A 480 -16.54 19.87 -4.22
C ASN A 480 -17.96 20.45 -4.39
N ASP A 481 -19.02 19.68 -4.12
CA ASP A 481 -20.40 20.18 -4.10
C ASP A 481 -20.56 21.30 -3.07
N TYR A 482 -19.79 21.21 -2.01
CA TYR A 482 -19.64 22.23 -0.98
C TYR A 482 -18.26 22.12 -0.32
N GLN A 483 -17.85 23.17 0.38
CA GLN A 483 -16.59 23.21 1.10
C GLN A 483 -16.85 23.31 2.60
N ILE A 484 -16.04 22.61 3.39
CA ILE A 484 -16.18 22.58 4.84
C ILE A 484 -15.39 23.73 5.45
N ILE A 485 -16.04 24.47 6.37
CA ILE A 485 -15.42 25.55 7.13
C ILE A 485 -15.07 25.08 8.53
N VAL A 486 -13.81 25.27 8.89
CA VAL A 486 -13.32 24.99 10.25
C VAL A 486 -12.73 26.24 10.89
N GLU A 487 -13.11 26.55 12.12
CA GLU A 487 -12.42 27.51 12.97
C GLU A 487 -11.21 26.83 13.59
N HIS A 488 -10.07 27.48 13.60
CA HIS A 488 -8.87 26.91 14.18
C HIS A 488 -8.08 27.91 15.03
N ASP A 489 -7.47 27.39 16.08
CA ASP A 489 -6.41 28.07 16.82
C ASP A 489 -5.12 27.23 16.76
N LEU A 490 -4.25 27.56 15.81
CA LEU A 490 -2.97 26.89 15.62
C LEU A 490 -2.04 27.06 16.82
N SER A 491 -2.22 28.11 17.63
CA SER A 491 -1.41 28.34 18.83
C SER A 491 -1.73 27.34 19.94
N ARG A 492 -2.96 26.78 19.92
CA ARG A 492 -3.48 25.83 20.89
C ARG A 492 -3.73 24.42 20.32
N ASN A 493 -3.54 24.23 19.02
CA ASN A 493 -3.92 23.01 18.31
C ASN A 493 -5.41 22.62 18.49
N VAL A 494 -6.28 23.61 18.43
CA VAL A 494 -7.73 23.42 18.53
C VAL A 494 -8.37 23.66 17.17
N TYR A 495 -9.32 22.80 16.81
CA TYR A 495 -10.12 22.89 15.58
C TYR A 495 -11.58 22.62 15.91
N LYS A 496 -12.47 23.31 15.20
CA LYS A 496 -13.91 23.12 15.32
C LYS A 496 -14.56 23.31 13.95
N GLU A 497 -15.29 22.31 13.49
CA GLU A 497 -16.16 22.46 12.33
C GLU A 497 -17.23 23.52 12.62
N ILE A 498 -17.37 24.49 11.73
CA ILE A 498 -18.35 25.58 11.83
C ILE A 498 -19.57 25.31 10.95
N GLY A 499 -19.34 24.74 9.78
CA GLY A 499 -20.35 24.46 8.80
C GLY A 499 -19.78 24.30 7.42
N TYR A 500 -20.55 24.58 6.41
CA TYR A 500 -20.17 24.45 5.00
C TYR A 500 -20.58 25.68 4.20
N THR A 501 -19.95 25.84 3.07
CA THR A 501 -20.22 26.92 2.11
C THR A 501 -20.05 26.42 0.68
N VAL A 502 -20.54 27.17 -0.29
CA VAL A 502 -20.20 27.02 -1.69
C VAL A 502 -19.34 28.21 -2.09
N VAL A 503 -18.04 27.96 -2.27
CA VAL A 503 -17.11 29.01 -2.72
C VAL A 503 -17.37 29.27 -4.20
N PRO A 504 -17.61 30.54 -4.62
CA PRO A 504 -17.77 30.88 -6.03
C PRO A 504 -16.53 30.51 -6.82
N VAL A 505 -16.73 29.90 -7.99
CA VAL A 505 -15.65 29.68 -8.96
C VAL A 505 -15.43 31.01 -9.67
N ASP A 506 -14.24 31.60 -9.50
CA ASP A 506 -13.84 32.78 -10.27
C ASP A 506 -13.53 32.34 -11.73
N PHE A 507 -14.34 32.72 -12.69
CA PHE A 507 -14.11 32.55 -14.12
C PHE A 507 -13.22 33.65 -14.67
#